data_83a8d7c32b72d4212c706effeb0bfe75
#
_entry.id   83a8d7c32b72d4212c706effeb0bfe75
#
_cell.length_a   1.000
_cell.length_b   1.000
_cell.length_c   1.000
_cell.angle_alpha   90.00
_cell.angle_beta   90.00
_cell.angle_gamma   90.00
#
_symmetry.space_group_name_H-M   'P 1'
#
loop_
_entity.id
_entity.type
_entity.pdbx_description
1 polymer ?
#
loop_
_entity_poly.entity_id
_entity_poly.type
_entity_poly.pdbx_seq_one_letter_code
_entity_poly.pdbx_strand_id
1 'polypeptide(L)'
;MAKSDVKETHREIDIIDLKVAFGDFYALKGASFFANKREFLGIIGASGAGKTTVLRVLTGQISPTDGKAFVGGYDVTKKARLISLLVGYVPQLEHLSLYYDFNPLQNAQFFGRMFGLRPKEIEKRARNILTILGFDEELITKRVDRLSGGERKRVSISLGMIHNPPVLLLDEPTTGLDAHLRHETLNYLKELNYELGTTMVIISHDLEIVDYCTRVCLLEEGDVSQFGTPQELISTLPGKGESIRVVMHAMTPEIIRRINALPGVQYTAPAGRNAMKLFIDDADEQVLPIIKRLNEMKLPFEEVSLVEADFFDYFQVKPWKHNPGEIGGTAP
;
A
#
# COMPACT_ATOMS: atom_id res chain seq x y z
N MET A 1 17.20 -37.03 -15.86
CA MET A 1 16.39 -35.80 -15.78
C MET A 1 16.21 -35.48 -14.32
N ALA A 2 17.00 -34.57 -13.80
CA ALA A 2 16.99 -34.19 -12.41
C ALA A 2 15.72 -33.36 -12.12
N LYS A 3 14.86 -33.84 -11.24
CA LYS A 3 13.86 -33.02 -10.55
C LYS A 3 14.66 -32.04 -9.67
N SER A 4 14.78 -30.80 -10.10
CA SER A 4 15.27 -29.74 -9.25
C SER A 4 14.27 -29.57 -8.11
N ASP A 5 14.75 -29.70 -6.89
CA ASP A 5 14.03 -29.46 -5.64
C ASP A 5 13.40 -28.07 -5.69
N VAL A 6 12.10 -28.01 -6.01
CA VAL A 6 11.27 -26.85 -5.74
C VAL A 6 11.06 -26.89 -4.23
N LYS A 7 11.86 -26.16 -3.47
CA LYS A 7 11.48 -25.80 -2.10
C LYS A 7 10.08 -25.21 -2.20
N GLU A 8 9.10 -25.79 -1.52
CA GLU A 8 7.79 -25.19 -1.28
C GLU A 8 8.01 -23.87 -0.52
N THR A 9 8.39 -22.84 -1.25
CA THR A 9 8.38 -21.48 -0.70
C THR A 9 6.94 -21.03 -0.74
N HIS A 10 6.37 -20.68 0.40
CA HIS A 10 5.05 -20.04 0.49
C HIS A 10 5.00 -18.68 -0.23
N ARG A 11 6.14 -18.24 -0.80
CA ARG A 11 6.31 -16.97 -1.50
C ARG A 11 5.73 -17.04 -2.91
N GLU A 12 4.78 -16.16 -3.19
CA GLU A 12 4.21 -15.96 -4.53
C GLU A 12 5.04 -14.94 -5.33
N ILE A 13 5.62 -13.95 -4.65
CA ILE A 13 6.59 -13.01 -5.19
C ILE A 13 7.86 -13.09 -4.34
N ASP A 14 9.01 -13.14 -5.00
CA ASP A 14 10.31 -13.11 -4.31
C ASP A 14 11.28 -12.21 -5.10
N ILE A 15 11.76 -11.16 -4.48
CA ILE A 15 12.69 -10.17 -5.05
C ILE A 15 13.96 -10.19 -4.22
N ILE A 16 15.11 -10.41 -4.88
CA ILE A 16 16.40 -10.63 -4.25
C ILE A 16 17.43 -9.72 -4.89
N ASP A 17 17.94 -8.77 -4.14
CA ASP A 17 19.00 -7.80 -4.51
C ASP A 17 18.75 -7.16 -5.89
N LEU A 18 17.49 -6.76 -6.15
CA LEU A 18 17.03 -6.32 -7.45
C LEU A 18 17.61 -4.96 -7.79
N LYS A 19 18.38 -4.88 -8.89
CA LYS A 19 18.93 -3.63 -9.43
C LYS A 19 18.40 -3.38 -10.81
N VAL A 20 17.99 -2.14 -11.08
CA VAL A 20 17.53 -1.68 -12.39
C VAL A 20 18.13 -0.33 -12.69
N ALA A 21 18.93 -0.26 -13.76
CA ALA A 21 19.56 0.96 -14.24
C ALA A 21 19.02 1.38 -15.62
N PHE A 22 18.89 2.69 -15.81
CA PHE A 22 18.61 3.35 -17.09
C PHE A 22 19.76 4.30 -17.40
N GLY A 23 20.73 3.83 -18.19
CA GLY A 23 22.02 4.51 -18.34
C GLY A 23 22.76 4.55 -16.99
N ASP A 24 23.16 5.74 -16.57
CA ASP A 24 23.84 5.94 -15.29
C ASP A 24 22.93 6.07 -14.08
N PHE A 25 21.61 6.12 -14.30
CA PHE A 25 20.62 6.25 -13.24
C PHE A 25 20.10 4.91 -12.77
N TYR A 26 20.29 4.59 -11.48
CA TYR A 26 19.72 3.41 -10.83
C TYR A 26 18.34 3.73 -10.26
N ALA A 27 17.30 3.17 -10.87
CA ALA A 27 15.94 3.23 -10.34
C ALA A 27 15.69 2.25 -9.19
N LEU A 28 16.43 1.11 -9.17
CA LEU A 28 16.50 0.19 -8.05
C LEU A 28 17.96 -0.14 -7.80
N LYS A 29 18.39 -0.15 -6.52
CA LYS A 29 19.80 -0.24 -6.12
C LYS A 29 20.17 -1.55 -5.41
N GLY A 30 19.18 -2.39 -5.09
CA GLY A 30 19.38 -3.65 -4.36
C GLY A 30 18.14 -4.07 -3.58
N ALA A 31 16.95 -3.76 -4.09
CA ALA A 31 15.70 -4.03 -3.39
C ALA A 31 15.51 -5.53 -3.12
N SER A 32 15.16 -5.88 -1.88
CA SER A 32 14.86 -7.26 -1.47
C SER A 32 13.61 -7.29 -0.60
N PHE A 33 12.58 -8.00 -1.04
CA PHE A 33 11.34 -8.25 -0.31
C PHE A 33 10.55 -9.38 -0.95
N PHE A 34 9.48 -9.81 -0.30
CA PHE A 34 8.64 -10.90 -0.80
C PHE A 34 7.16 -10.67 -0.49
N ALA A 35 6.29 -11.40 -1.18
CA ALA A 35 4.90 -11.58 -0.79
C ALA A 35 4.57 -13.07 -0.75
N ASN A 36 3.92 -13.50 0.34
CA ASN A 36 3.41 -14.86 0.44
C ASN A 36 2.11 -15.00 -0.35
N LYS A 37 1.70 -16.24 -0.59
CA LYS A 37 0.39 -16.54 -1.21
C LYS A 37 -0.73 -15.89 -0.41
N ARG A 38 -1.66 -15.25 -1.11
CA ARG A 38 -2.83 -14.55 -0.55
C ARG A 38 -2.52 -13.32 0.30
N GLU A 39 -1.25 -12.90 0.41
CA GLU A 39 -0.93 -11.62 1.04
C GLU A 39 -1.41 -10.43 0.22
N PHE A 40 -1.70 -9.35 0.92
CA PHE A 40 -1.91 -8.03 0.34
C PHE A 40 -0.71 -7.16 0.72
N LEU A 41 0.26 -7.04 -0.18
CA LEU A 41 1.48 -6.27 0.01
C LEU A 41 1.31 -4.85 -0.48
N GLY A 42 1.56 -3.87 0.39
CA GLY A 42 1.70 -2.46 0.03
C GLY A 42 3.15 -2.10 -0.27
N ILE A 43 3.44 -1.50 -1.42
CA ILE A 43 4.74 -0.88 -1.72
C ILE A 43 4.53 0.63 -1.69
N ILE A 44 5.08 1.28 -0.67
CA ILE A 44 4.89 2.69 -0.39
C ILE A 44 6.19 3.44 -0.63
N GLY A 45 6.10 4.61 -1.21
CA GLY A 45 7.27 5.43 -1.46
C GLY A 45 6.90 6.74 -2.16
N ALA A 46 7.78 7.74 -2.06
CA ALA A 46 7.63 9.00 -2.79
C ALA A 46 7.60 8.79 -4.31
N SER A 47 7.17 9.81 -5.06
CA SER A 47 7.28 9.79 -6.51
C SER A 47 8.77 9.63 -6.90
N GLY A 48 9.04 8.73 -7.87
CA GLY A 48 10.41 8.44 -8.28
C GLY A 48 11.18 7.42 -7.40
N ALA A 49 10.59 6.89 -6.33
CA ALA A 49 11.25 5.90 -5.47
C ALA A 49 11.56 4.54 -6.14
N GLY A 50 11.05 4.29 -7.36
CA GLY A 50 11.27 3.03 -8.07
C GLY A 50 10.07 2.07 -8.08
N LYS A 51 8.93 2.44 -7.49
CA LYS A 51 7.73 1.58 -7.36
C LYS A 51 7.24 1.02 -8.69
N THR A 52 6.99 1.85 -9.67
CA THR A 52 6.55 1.42 -11.03
C THR A 52 7.61 0.55 -11.72
N THR A 53 8.91 0.78 -11.43
CA THR A 53 10.00 -0.06 -11.94
C THR A 53 9.90 -1.47 -11.39
N VAL A 54 9.57 -1.64 -10.11
CA VAL A 54 9.29 -2.96 -9.52
C VAL A 54 8.16 -3.66 -10.28
N LEU A 55 7.03 -2.99 -10.53
CA LEU A 55 5.91 -3.60 -11.28
C LEU A 55 6.30 -4.00 -12.70
N ARG A 56 7.08 -3.16 -13.39
CA ARG A 56 7.56 -3.47 -14.75
C ARG A 56 8.48 -4.70 -14.77
N VAL A 57 9.28 -4.91 -13.75
CA VAL A 57 10.07 -6.14 -13.60
C VAL A 57 9.15 -7.34 -13.35
N LEU A 58 8.22 -7.24 -12.39
CA LEU A 58 7.30 -8.32 -12.04
C LEU A 58 6.36 -8.73 -13.18
N THR A 59 6.04 -7.80 -14.09
CA THR A 59 5.27 -8.08 -15.32
C THR A 59 6.14 -8.59 -16.47
N GLY A 60 7.47 -8.63 -16.31
CA GLY A 60 8.40 -9.02 -17.36
C GLY A 60 8.57 -7.97 -18.48
N GLN A 61 8.10 -6.72 -18.27
CA GLN A 61 8.24 -5.63 -19.26
C GLN A 61 9.68 -5.14 -19.37
N ILE A 62 10.42 -5.18 -18.26
CA ILE A 62 11.85 -4.84 -18.23
C ILE A 62 12.63 -5.93 -17.50
N SER A 63 13.85 -6.16 -17.93
CA SER A 63 14.78 -7.06 -17.25
C SER A 63 15.59 -6.30 -16.21
N PRO A 64 15.86 -6.89 -15.04
CA PRO A 64 16.78 -6.30 -14.08
C PRO A 64 18.19 -6.21 -14.66
N THR A 65 18.96 -5.21 -14.19
CA THR A 65 20.39 -5.09 -14.50
C THR A 65 21.20 -6.12 -13.70
N ASP A 66 20.76 -6.39 -12.45
CA ASP A 66 21.34 -7.38 -11.55
C ASP A 66 20.28 -7.85 -10.53
N GLY A 67 20.56 -8.93 -9.80
CA GLY A 67 19.62 -9.52 -8.87
C GLY A 67 18.58 -10.42 -9.56
N LYS A 68 17.52 -10.79 -8.82
CA LYS A 68 16.51 -11.74 -9.30
C LYS A 68 15.11 -11.34 -8.84
N ALA A 69 14.13 -11.64 -9.69
CA ALA A 69 12.72 -11.54 -9.32
C ALA A 69 11.97 -12.80 -9.80
N PHE A 70 11.09 -13.31 -8.93
CA PHE A 70 10.29 -14.50 -9.18
C PHE A 70 8.82 -14.20 -8.94
N VAL A 71 7.96 -14.80 -9.77
CA VAL A 71 6.50 -14.82 -9.60
C VAL A 71 6.02 -16.26 -9.73
N GLY A 72 5.28 -16.75 -8.73
CA GLY A 72 4.84 -18.15 -8.68
C GLY A 72 6.01 -19.16 -8.74
N GLY A 73 7.19 -18.76 -8.25
CA GLY A 73 8.44 -19.55 -8.33
C GLY A 73 9.15 -19.51 -9.69
N TYR A 74 8.65 -18.74 -10.66
CA TYR A 74 9.28 -18.62 -12.00
C TYR A 74 10.07 -17.32 -12.12
N ASP A 75 11.30 -17.43 -12.58
CA ASP A 75 12.17 -16.29 -12.90
C ASP A 75 11.54 -15.43 -14.01
N VAL A 76 11.28 -14.16 -13.71
CA VAL A 76 10.57 -13.23 -14.62
C VAL A 76 11.31 -13.02 -15.94
N THR A 77 12.65 -13.15 -15.95
CA THR A 77 13.47 -12.94 -17.15
C THR A 77 13.46 -14.12 -18.10
N LYS A 78 13.17 -15.33 -17.59
CA LYS A 78 13.27 -16.58 -18.37
C LYS A 78 11.94 -17.07 -18.91
N LYS A 79 10.81 -16.61 -18.36
CA LYS A 79 9.47 -17.17 -18.62
C LYS A 79 8.43 -16.08 -18.87
N ALA A 80 8.78 -15.01 -19.61
CA ALA A 80 7.92 -13.84 -19.81
C ALA A 80 6.46 -14.18 -20.23
N ARG A 81 6.27 -15.16 -21.16
CA ARG A 81 4.92 -15.62 -21.56
C ARG A 81 4.16 -16.28 -20.40
N LEU A 82 4.84 -17.02 -19.53
CA LEU A 82 4.21 -17.63 -18.37
C LEU A 82 3.87 -16.55 -17.32
N ILE A 83 4.78 -15.62 -17.12
CA ILE A 83 4.55 -14.47 -16.20
C ILE A 83 3.29 -13.71 -16.62
N SER A 84 3.08 -13.44 -17.91
CA SER A 84 1.87 -12.74 -18.36
C SER A 84 0.55 -13.50 -18.10
N LEU A 85 0.62 -14.81 -17.87
CA LEU A 85 -0.54 -15.63 -17.44
C LEU A 85 -0.71 -15.70 -15.92
N LEU A 86 0.38 -15.49 -15.17
CA LEU A 86 0.37 -15.51 -13.70
C LEU A 86 0.05 -14.15 -13.09
N VAL A 87 0.20 -13.07 -13.87
CA VAL A 87 0.08 -11.70 -13.36
C VAL A 87 -1.08 -10.98 -14.03
N GLY A 88 -2.00 -10.49 -13.21
CA GLY A 88 -2.94 -9.43 -13.60
C GLY A 88 -2.30 -8.06 -13.32
N TYR A 89 -2.51 -7.11 -14.20
CA TYR A 89 -1.99 -5.75 -14.04
C TYR A 89 -3.07 -4.71 -14.23
N VAL A 90 -3.18 -3.81 -13.27
CA VAL A 90 -4.10 -2.66 -13.29
C VAL A 90 -3.26 -1.39 -13.35
N PRO A 91 -3.26 -0.67 -14.48
CA PRO A 91 -2.47 0.55 -14.63
C PRO A 91 -3.08 1.72 -13.85
N GLN A 92 -2.25 2.72 -13.55
CA GLN A 92 -2.68 3.96 -12.90
C GLN A 92 -3.80 4.67 -13.68
N LEU A 93 -3.66 4.72 -15.00
CA LEU A 93 -4.61 5.41 -15.90
C LEU A 93 -5.54 4.41 -16.57
N GLU A 94 -6.85 4.50 -16.32
CA GLU A 94 -7.85 3.56 -16.81
C GLU A 94 -7.93 3.51 -18.35
N HIS A 95 -7.68 4.64 -19.03
CA HIS A 95 -7.73 4.69 -20.50
C HIS A 95 -6.69 3.78 -21.18
N LEU A 96 -5.69 3.29 -20.44
CA LEU A 96 -4.73 2.30 -20.93
C LEU A 96 -5.29 0.86 -20.92
N SER A 97 -6.42 0.63 -20.24
CA SER A 97 -7.00 -0.69 -20.05
C SER A 97 -8.49 -0.78 -20.38
N LEU A 98 -9.14 0.30 -20.82
CA LEU A 98 -10.58 0.32 -21.06
C LEU A 98 -10.95 0.82 -22.47
N TYR A 99 -11.86 0.12 -23.11
CA TYR A 99 -12.59 0.62 -24.28
C TYR A 99 -13.85 1.33 -23.79
N TYR A 100 -13.90 2.64 -23.91
CA TYR A 100 -14.93 3.50 -23.35
C TYR A 100 -16.30 3.33 -24.02
N ASP A 101 -16.31 2.95 -25.30
CA ASP A 101 -17.55 2.65 -26.05
C ASP A 101 -18.19 1.30 -25.68
N PHE A 102 -17.46 0.46 -24.98
CA PHE A 102 -17.93 -0.83 -24.51
C PHE A 102 -18.52 -0.72 -23.10
N ASN A 103 -19.39 -1.66 -22.75
CA ASN A 103 -19.76 -1.89 -21.36
C ASN A 103 -18.73 -2.80 -20.65
N PRO A 104 -18.82 -3.00 -19.33
CA PRO A 104 -17.91 -3.87 -18.58
C PRO A 104 -17.82 -5.30 -19.13
N LEU A 105 -18.93 -5.91 -19.52
CA LEU A 105 -18.91 -7.27 -20.09
C LEU A 105 -18.24 -7.32 -21.46
N GLN A 106 -18.46 -6.34 -22.31
CA GLN A 106 -17.80 -6.27 -23.63
C GLN A 106 -16.30 -6.08 -23.49
N ASN A 107 -15.85 -5.24 -22.55
CA ASN A 107 -14.46 -5.11 -22.18
C ASN A 107 -13.90 -6.46 -21.73
N ALA A 108 -14.57 -7.13 -20.78
CA ALA A 108 -14.18 -8.44 -20.30
C ALA A 108 -14.10 -9.49 -21.41
N GLN A 109 -15.09 -9.50 -22.33
CA GLN A 109 -15.09 -10.39 -23.51
C GLN A 109 -13.88 -10.14 -24.42
N PHE A 110 -13.52 -8.89 -24.63
CA PHE A 110 -12.37 -8.53 -25.44
C PHE A 110 -11.07 -9.04 -24.80
N PHE A 111 -10.79 -8.66 -23.58
CA PHE A 111 -9.54 -9.02 -22.88
C PHE A 111 -9.48 -10.52 -22.55
N GLY A 112 -10.58 -11.12 -22.07
CA GLY A 112 -10.60 -12.54 -21.73
C GLY A 112 -10.29 -13.47 -22.90
N ARG A 113 -10.70 -13.09 -24.13
CA ARG A 113 -10.35 -13.85 -25.33
C ARG A 113 -8.84 -13.82 -25.63
N MET A 114 -8.13 -12.77 -25.29
CA MET A 114 -6.67 -12.69 -25.44
C MET A 114 -5.94 -13.74 -24.59
N PHE A 115 -6.57 -14.14 -23.46
CA PHE A 115 -6.10 -15.25 -22.62
C PHE A 115 -6.63 -16.63 -23.06
N GLY A 116 -7.36 -16.70 -24.18
CA GLY A 116 -7.90 -17.95 -24.73
C GLY A 116 -9.15 -18.47 -23.99
N LEU A 117 -9.80 -17.65 -23.17
CA LEU A 117 -11.01 -18.02 -22.43
C LEU A 117 -12.23 -18.09 -23.37
N ARG A 118 -13.15 -19.01 -23.06
CA ARG A 118 -14.43 -19.13 -23.80
C ARG A 118 -15.42 -18.04 -23.39
N PRO A 119 -16.30 -17.56 -24.32
CA PRO A 119 -17.22 -16.47 -24.03
C PRO A 119 -18.11 -16.67 -22.80
N LYS A 120 -18.67 -17.86 -22.60
CA LYS A 120 -19.48 -18.20 -21.43
C LYS A 120 -18.68 -18.18 -20.11
N GLU A 121 -17.44 -18.57 -20.17
CA GLU A 121 -16.53 -18.56 -19.02
C GLU A 121 -16.17 -17.12 -18.65
N ILE A 122 -15.83 -16.29 -19.65
CA ILE A 122 -15.54 -14.86 -19.45
C ILE A 122 -16.73 -14.16 -18.81
N GLU A 123 -17.94 -14.37 -19.34
CA GLU A 123 -19.14 -13.74 -18.81
C GLU A 123 -19.39 -14.13 -17.34
N LYS A 124 -19.28 -15.43 -17.02
CA LYS A 124 -19.44 -15.93 -15.67
C LYS A 124 -18.41 -15.30 -14.71
N ARG A 125 -17.14 -15.27 -15.11
CA ARG A 125 -16.07 -14.68 -14.29
C ARG A 125 -16.25 -13.18 -14.13
N ALA A 126 -16.50 -12.46 -15.22
CA ALA A 126 -16.69 -11.02 -15.20
C ALA A 126 -17.85 -10.62 -14.28
N ARG A 127 -19.00 -11.28 -14.38
CA ARG A 127 -20.13 -11.03 -13.50
C ARG A 127 -19.78 -11.26 -12.04
N ASN A 128 -19.14 -12.37 -11.71
CA ASN A 128 -18.72 -12.67 -10.35
C ASN A 128 -17.79 -11.60 -9.79
N ILE A 129 -16.75 -11.21 -10.54
CA ILE A 129 -15.79 -10.19 -10.11
C ILE A 129 -16.47 -8.82 -9.98
N LEU A 130 -17.30 -8.42 -10.97
CA LEU A 130 -18.00 -7.16 -10.95
C LEU A 130 -19.01 -7.08 -9.80
N THR A 131 -19.69 -8.18 -9.47
CA THR A 131 -20.57 -8.25 -8.29
C THR A 131 -19.82 -8.01 -6.99
N ILE A 132 -18.65 -8.64 -6.80
CA ILE A 132 -17.76 -8.38 -5.64
C ILE A 132 -17.34 -6.91 -5.61
N LEU A 133 -17.11 -6.30 -6.78
CA LEU A 133 -16.78 -4.88 -6.94
C LEU A 133 -17.99 -3.93 -6.85
N GLY A 134 -19.15 -4.41 -6.39
CA GLY A 134 -20.34 -3.61 -6.14
C GLY A 134 -21.12 -3.20 -7.39
N PHE A 135 -20.99 -3.93 -8.51
CA PHE A 135 -21.77 -3.69 -9.72
C PHE A 135 -23.07 -4.51 -9.71
N ASP A 136 -24.18 -3.84 -9.96
CA ASP A 136 -25.44 -4.45 -10.29
C ASP A 136 -25.60 -4.67 -11.82
N GLU A 137 -26.72 -5.24 -12.26
CA GLU A 137 -26.98 -5.51 -13.67
C GLU A 137 -27.09 -4.22 -14.51
N GLU A 138 -27.54 -3.11 -13.95
CA GLU A 138 -27.61 -1.83 -14.65
C GLU A 138 -26.20 -1.33 -14.96
N LEU A 139 -25.31 -1.30 -13.97
CA LEU A 139 -23.93 -0.86 -14.13
C LEU A 139 -23.14 -1.78 -15.06
N ILE A 140 -23.33 -3.11 -14.96
CA ILE A 140 -22.65 -4.10 -15.82
C ILE A 140 -22.95 -3.89 -17.31
N THR A 141 -24.15 -3.40 -17.65
CA THR A 141 -24.57 -3.19 -19.04
C THR A 141 -24.39 -1.76 -19.52
N LYS A 142 -24.11 -0.82 -18.62
CA LYS A 142 -23.89 0.60 -18.92
C LYS A 142 -22.53 0.80 -19.61
N ARG A 143 -22.47 1.64 -20.63
CA ARG A 143 -21.20 1.97 -21.32
C ARG A 143 -20.22 2.63 -20.35
N VAL A 144 -18.92 2.30 -20.52
CA VAL A 144 -17.84 2.79 -19.65
C VAL A 144 -17.70 4.31 -19.67
N ASP A 145 -17.98 4.99 -20.82
CA ASP A 145 -17.97 6.45 -20.91
C ASP A 145 -19.00 7.14 -20.00
N ARG A 146 -20.05 6.42 -19.58
CA ARG A 146 -21.11 6.90 -18.68
C ARG A 146 -20.91 6.52 -17.22
N LEU A 147 -19.85 5.79 -16.90
CA LEU A 147 -19.50 5.41 -15.55
C LEU A 147 -18.72 6.53 -14.85
N SER A 148 -18.84 6.62 -13.52
CA SER A 148 -18.00 7.49 -12.69
C SER A 148 -16.52 7.06 -12.73
N GLY A 149 -15.63 7.92 -12.25
CA GLY A 149 -14.18 7.59 -12.16
C GLY A 149 -13.92 6.34 -11.31
N GLY A 150 -14.57 6.22 -10.15
CA GLY A 150 -14.45 5.05 -9.28
C GLY A 150 -15.01 3.77 -9.91
N GLU A 151 -16.16 3.85 -10.61
CA GLU A 151 -16.73 2.72 -11.35
C GLU A 151 -15.79 2.28 -12.48
N ARG A 152 -15.21 3.21 -13.25
CA ARG A 152 -14.22 2.89 -14.29
C ARG A 152 -13.00 2.20 -13.70
N LYS A 153 -12.50 2.67 -12.56
CA LYS A 153 -11.37 2.04 -11.88
C LYS A 153 -11.71 0.59 -11.49
N ARG A 154 -12.91 0.34 -10.96
CA ARG A 154 -13.37 -1.00 -10.61
C ARG A 154 -13.53 -1.91 -11.83
N VAL A 155 -13.98 -1.37 -12.97
CA VAL A 155 -13.95 -2.13 -14.24
C VAL A 155 -12.52 -2.50 -14.62
N SER A 156 -11.56 -1.56 -14.56
CA SER A 156 -10.15 -1.84 -14.85
C SER A 156 -9.59 -2.96 -13.93
N ILE A 157 -9.93 -2.93 -12.64
CA ILE A 157 -9.56 -4.00 -11.69
C ILE A 157 -10.16 -5.34 -12.13
N SER A 158 -11.44 -5.37 -12.53
CA SER A 158 -12.09 -6.60 -13.00
C SER A 158 -11.39 -7.23 -14.21
N LEU A 159 -10.87 -6.40 -15.11
CA LEU A 159 -10.14 -6.87 -16.30
C LEU A 159 -8.77 -7.46 -15.93
N GLY A 160 -8.06 -6.87 -14.97
CA GLY A 160 -6.83 -7.43 -14.43
C GLY A 160 -7.03 -8.83 -13.83
N MET A 161 -8.24 -9.12 -13.33
CA MET A 161 -8.60 -10.39 -12.71
C MET A 161 -9.25 -11.42 -13.66
N ILE A 162 -9.59 -11.05 -14.91
CA ILE A 162 -10.44 -11.87 -15.79
C ILE A 162 -9.89 -13.27 -16.08
N HIS A 163 -8.57 -13.41 -16.15
CA HIS A 163 -7.91 -14.69 -16.40
C HIS A 163 -7.59 -15.47 -15.12
N ASN A 164 -8.07 -14.97 -13.96
CA ASN A 164 -7.88 -15.56 -12.62
C ASN A 164 -6.39 -15.74 -12.25
N PRO A 165 -5.61 -14.65 -12.28
CA PRO A 165 -4.19 -14.70 -11.99
C PRO A 165 -3.93 -14.98 -10.50
N PRO A 166 -2.88 -15.74 -10.13
CA PRO A 166 -2.46 -15.88 -8.74
C PRO A 166 -1.91 -14.57 -8.15
N VAL A 167 -1.47 -13.64 -8.99
CA VAL A 167 -0.93 -12.33 -8.57
C VAL A 167 -1.65 -11.20 -9.29
N LEU A 168 -2.11 -10.19 -8.56
CA LEU A 168 -2.63 -8.93 -9.09
C LEU A 168 -1.72 -7.78 -8.67
N LEU A 169 -1.22 -7.04 -9.65
CA LEU A 169 -0.41 -5.85 -9.47
C LEU A 169 -1.24 -4.60 -9.76
N LEU A 170 -1.28 -3.68 -8.82
CA LEU A 170 -2.11 -2.48 -8.85
C LEU A 170 -1.22 -1.24 -8.78
N ASP A 171 -1.22 -0.46 -9.86
CA ASP A 171 -0.42 0.77 -9.96
C ASP A 171 -1.29 1.97 -9.58
N GLU A 172 -1.11 2.50 -8.36
CA GLU A 172 -1.82 3.67 -7.83
C GLU A 172 -3.36 3.59 -8.03
N PRO A 173 -4.04 2.50 -7.61
CA PRO A 173 -5.43 2.24 -7.98
C PRO A 173 -6.44 3.21 -7.36
N THR A 174 -6.03 4.01 -6.37
CA THR A 174 -6.88 4.97 -5.65
C THR A 174 -6.59 6.42 -6.03
N THR A 175 -5.61 6.67 -6.88
CA THR A 175 -5.26 8.03 -7.32
C THR A 175 -6.42 8.68 -8.08
N GLY A 176 -6.74 9.94 -7.70
CA GLY A 176 -7.84 10.71 -8.32
C GLY A 176 -9.23 10.39 -7.78
N LEU A 177 -9.36 9.51 -6.79
CA LEU A 177 -10.60 9.23 -6.07
C LEU A 177 -10.69 10.13 -4.82
N ASP A 178 -11.92 10.56 -4.51
CA ASP A 178 -12.19 11.18 -3.20
C ASP A 178 -12.05 10.15 -2.06
N ALA A 179 -12.01 10.61 -0.81
CA ALA A 179 -11.75 9.77 0.35
C ALA A 179 -12.77 8.62 0.48
N HIS A 180 -14.05 8.86 0.22
CA HIS A 180 -15.09 7.84 0.31
C HIS A 180 -14.88 6.74 -0.74
N LEU A 181 -14.72 7.11 -2.01
CA LEU A 181 -14.50 6.17 -3.12
C LEU A 181 -13.17 5.41 -2.97
N ARG A 182 -12.14 6.03 -2.36
CA ARG A 182 -10.88 5.39 -2.05
C ARG A 182 -11.08 4.25 -1.06
N HIS A 183 -11.70 4.52 0.09
CA HIS A 183 -12.00 3.50 1.10
C HIS A 183 -12.87 2.38 0.53
N GLU A 184 -13.89 2.73 -0.24
CA GLU A 184 -14.75 1.76 -0.92
C GLU A 184 -13.94 0.85 -1.86
N THR A 185 -13.07 1.43 -2.70
CA THR A 185 -12.22 0.67 -3.62
C THR A 185 -11.26 -0.26 -2.88
N LEU A 186 -10.64 0.20 -1.80
CA LEU A 186 -9.73 -0.62 -0.98
C LEU A 186 -10.47 -1.77 -0.28
N ASN A 187 -11.69 -1.53 0.20
CA ASN A 187 -12.54 -2.59 0.76
C ASN A 187 -12.87 -3.67 -0.29
N TYR A 188 -13.24 -3.27 -1.51
CA TYR A 188 -13.47 -4.23 -2.61
C TYR A 188 -12.21 -5.03 -2.96
N LEU A 189 -11.04 -4.40 -2.97
CA LEU A 189 -9.77 -5.11 -3.20
C LEU A 189 -9.49 -6.13 -2.10
N LYS A 190 -9.74 -5.77 -0.84
CA LYS A 190 -9.60 -6.69 0.29
C LYS A 190 -10.57 -7.87 0.20
N GLU A 191 -11.82 -7.61 -0.19
CA GLU A 191 -12.81 -8.67 -0.42
C GLU A 191 -12.40 -9.58 -1.59
N LEU A 192 -11.93 -9.03 -2.72
CA LEU A 192 -11.40 -9.81 -3.84
C LEU A 192 -10.19 -10.66 -3.43
N ASN A 193 -9.26 -10.12 -2.63
CA ASN A 193 -8.13 -10.87 -2.11
C ASN A 193 -8.58 -12.07 -1.28
N TYR A 194 -9.57 -11.85 -0.40
CA TYR A 194 -10.12 -12.90 0.46
C TYR A 194 -10.88 -13.97 -0.33
N GLU A 195 -11.85 -13.57 -1.16
CA GLU A 195 -12.75 -14.46 -1.89
C GLU A 195 -12.04 -15.28 -2.98
N LEU A 196 -11.13 -14.65 -3.72
CA LEU A 196 -10.43 -15.29 -4.84
C LEU A 196 -9.07 -15.87 -4.46
N GLY A 197 -8.56 -15.53 -3.28
CA GLY A 197 -7.26 -16.00 -2.79
C GLY A 197 -6.09 -15.52 -3.64
N THR A 198 -6.24 -14.41 -4.36
CA THR A 198 -5.21 -13.80 -5.21
C THR A 198 -4.24 -13.02 -4.34
N THR A 199 -2.93 -13.20 -4.55
CA THR A 199 -1.90 -12.34 -3.94
C THR A 199 -1.94 -10.98 -4.59
N MET A 200 -2.05 -9.91 -3.80
CA MET A 200 -2.15 -8.55 -4.33
C MET A 200 -0.93 -7.73 -3.96
N VAL A 201 -0.44 -6.94 -4.91
CA VAL A 201 0.57 -5.91 -4.68
C VAL A 201 0.00 -4.58 -5.11
N ILE A 202 -0.13 -3.66 -4.18
CA ILE A 202 -0.57 -2.30 -4.44
C ILE A 202 0.61 -1.35 -4.27
N ILE A 203 0.89 -0.54 -5.27
CA ILE A 203 1.79 0.60 -5.08
C ILE A 203 1.00 1.88 -4.88
N SER A 204 1.45 2.68 -3.93
CA SER A 204 0.87 3.98 -3.62
C SER A 204 1.88 4.92 -2.95
N HIS A 205 1.59 6.20 -3.02
CA HIS A 205 2.21 7.22 -2.19
C HIS A 205 1.31 7.57 -0.98
N ASP A 206 0.11 7.00 -0.92
CA ASP A 206 -0.88 7.23 0.13
C ASP A 206 -0.72 6.22 1.26
N LEU A 207 -0.59 6.72 2.49
CA LEU A 207 -0.40 5.89 3.68
C LEU A 207 -1.67 5.17 4.13
N GLU A 208 -2.84 5.65 3.74
CA GLU A 208 -4.12 5.03 4.11
C GLU A 208 -4.25 3.59 3.61
N ILE A 209 -3.49 3.21 2.57
CA ILE A 209 -3.51 1.81 2.07
C ILE A 209 -2.95 0.80 3.08
N VAL A 210 -2.14 1.25 4.05
CA VAL A 210 -1.49 0.37 5.03
C VAL A 210 -2.48 -0.41 5.87
N ASP A 211 -3.61 0.20 6.20
CA ASP A 211 -4.67 -0.43 7.01
C ASP A 211 -5.34 -1.63 6.29
N TYR A 212 -5.12 -1.73 4.98
CA TYR A 212 -5.62 -2.82 4.14
C TYR A 212 -4.55 -3.88 3.85
N CYS A 213 -3.27 -3.55 4.08
CA CYS A 213 -2.15 -4.42 3.75
C CYS A 213 -1.80 -5.38 4.89
N THR A 214 -1.49 -6.62 4.55
CA THR A 214 -0.93 -7.59 5.51
C THR A 214 0.55 -7.35 5.76
N ARG A 215 1.24 -6.77 4.78
CA ARG A 215 2.66 -6.43 4.82
C ARG A 215 2.95 -5.17 4.02
N VAL A 216 3.98 -4.45 4.41
CA VAL A 216 4.38 -3.19 3.79
C VAL A 216 5.87 -3.23 3.44
N CYS A 217 6.20 -2.71 2.27
CA CYS A 217 7.55 -2.43 1.79
C CYS A 217 7.68 -0.91 1.59
N LEU A 218 8.53 -0.28 2.36
CA LEU A 218 8.86 1.14 2.18
C LEU A 218 10.04 1.25 1.23
N LEU A 219 9.80 1.88 0.09
CA LEU A 219 10.80 2.07 -0.97
C LEU A 219 11.26 3.53 -1.01
N GLU A 220 12.54 3.76 -0.80
CA GLU A 220 13.18 5.08 -0.82
C GLU A 220 14.37 5.07 -1.77
N GLU A 221 14.38 5.98 -2.74
CA GLU A 221 15.50 6.17 -3.68
C GLU A 221 16.05 4.89 -4.34
N GLY A 222 15.19 3.92 -4.58
CA GLY A 222 15.54 2.65 -5.21
C GLY A 222 15.95 1.54 -4.24
N ASP A 223 15.96 1.80 -2.93
CA ASP A 223 16.26 0.83 -1.88
C ASP A 223 15.05 0.55 -0.99
N VAL A 224 15.01 -0.63 -0.39
CA VAL A 224 14.01 -0.97 0.63
C VAL A 224 14.49 -0.45 1.98
N SER A 225 13.85 0.61 2.46
CA SER A 225 14.20 1.20 3.77
C SER A 225 13.61 0.40 4.93
N GLN A 226 12.40 -0.16 4.75
CA GLN A 226 11.73 -0.99 5.74
C GLN A 226 10.85 -2.04 5.04
N PHE A 227 10.72 -3.21 5.68
CA PHE A 227 9.85 -4.29 5.21
C PHE A 227 9.34 -5.12 6.39
N GLY A 228 8.04 -5.27 6.52
CA GLY A 228 7.40 -6.01 7.62
C GLY A 228 5.89 -5.87 7.62
N THR A 229 5.22 -6.43 8.62
CA THR A 229 3.82 -6.12 8.89
C THR A 229 3.70 -4.70 9.45
N PRO A 230 2.55 -4.02 9.31
CA PRO A 230 2.34 -2.72 9.93
C PRO A 230 2.66 -2.72 11.43
N GLN A 231 2.24 -3.75 12.15
CA GLN A 231 2.48 -3.91 13.59
C GLN A 231 3.97 -4.10 13.91
N GLU A 232 4.70 -4.91 13.13
CA GLU A 232 6.15 -5.05 13.30
C GLU A 232 6.86 -3.71 13.14
N LEU A 233 6.46 -2.89 12.16
CA LEU A 233 7.06 -1.58 11.94
C LEU A 233 6.70 -0.60 13.05
N ILE A 234 5.44 -0.52 13.45
CA ILE A 234 4.97 0.32 14.56
C ILE A 234 5.68 -0.06 15.87
N SER A 235 5.89 -1.35 16.13
CA SER A 235 6.59 -1.82 17.34
C SER A 235 8.05 -1.36 17.44
N THR A 236 8.63 -0.84 16.34
CA THR A 236 9.98 -0.23 16.35
C THR A 236 9.99 1.23 16.84
N LEU A 237 8.82 1.83 17.07
CA LEU A 237 8.71 3.17 17.67
C LEU A 237 9.05 3.14 19.16
N PRO A 238 9.43 4.28 19.76
CA PRO A 238 9.51 4.40 21.20
C PRO A 238 8.19 3.98 21.85
N GLY A 239 8.24 3.33 23.01
CA GLY A 239 7.04 2.77 23.66
C GLY A 239 6.50 1.52 22.95
N LYS A 240 7.24 0.93 22.00
CA LYS A 240 6.82 -0.24 21.21
C LYS A 240 5.47 -0.05 20.48
N GLY A 241 5.16 1.19 20.12
CA GLY A 241 3.91 1.56 19.49
C GLY A 241 2.82 2.06 20.46
N GLU A 242 3.08 2.08 21.76
CA GLU A 242 2.23 2.78 22.72
C GLU A 242 2.66 4.23 22.85
N SER A 243 1.69 5.12 23.06
CA SER A 243 1.93 6.55 23.25
C SER A 243 0.90 7.16 24.19
N ILE A 244 1.25 8.28 24.79
CA ILE A 244 0.34 9.04 25.66
C ILE A 244 -0.21 10.22 24.86
N ARG A 245 -1.51 10.23 24.65
CA ARG A 245 -2.20 11.38 24.06
C ARG A 245 -2.54 12.39 25.12
N VAL A 246 -2.09 13.63 24.93
CA VAL A 246 -2.40 14.76 25.81
C VAL A 246 -3.21 15.79 25.02
N VAL A 247 -4.42 16.10 25.52
CA VAL A 247 -5.30 17.15 24.98
C VAL A 247 -5.23 18.36 25.90
N MET A 248 -4.90 19.52 25.33
CA MET A 248 -4.75 20.77 26.05
C MET A 248 -5.91 21.72 25.72
N HIS A 249 -6.29 22.63 26.60
CA HIS A 249 -7.24 23.71 26.28
C HIS A 249 -6.76 24.59 25.12
N ALA A 250 -5.45 24.81 25.03
CA ALA A 250 -4.81 25.51 23.92
C ALA A 250 -3.39 24.97 23.74
N MET A 251 -2.93 24.87 22.48
CA MET A 251 -1.59 24.44 22.15
C MET A 251 -0.78 25.64 21.65
N THR A 252 0.09 26.16 22.51
CA THR A 252 1.01 27.25 22.14
C THR A 252 2.42 26.72 21.94
N PRO A 253 3.30 27.44 21.20
CA PRO A 253 4.70 27.04 21.04
C PRO A 253 5.47 26.86 22.36
N GLU A 254 5.05 27.61 23.43
CA GLU A 254 5.62 27.46 24.74
C GLU A 254 5.18 26.15 25.40
N ILE A 255 3.89 25.82 25.34
CA ILE A 255 3.35 24.56 25.87
C ILE A 255 4.00 23.37 25.16
N ILE A 256 4.11 23.40 23.84
CA ILE A 256 4.79 22.36 23.05
C ILE A 256 6.22 22.17 23.55
N ARG A 257 7.02 23.24 23.68
CA ARG A 257 8.40 23.14 24.20
C ARG A 257 8.46 22.54 25.60
N ARG A 258 7.52 22.89 26.48
CA ARG A 258 7.48 22.36 27.84
C ARG A 258 7.08 20.90 27.90
N ILE A 259 6.15 20.45 27.02
CA ILE A 259 5.77 19.03 26.87
C ILE A 259 6.96 18.23 26.31
N ASN A 260 7.63 18.73 25.28
CA ASN A 260 8.79 18.08 24.67
C ASN A 260 9.96 17.91 25.68
N ALA A 261 10.03 18.78 26.70
CA ALA A 261 11.05 18.72 27.73
C ALA A 261 10.70 17.78 28.91
N LEU A 262 9.54 17.12 28.88
CA LEU A 262 9.16 16.17 29.92
C LEU A 262 10.14 14.99 29.97
N PRO A 263 10.60 14.60 31.17
CA PRO A 263 11.53 13.48 31.31
C PRO A 263 10.95 12.17 30.79
N GLY A 264 11.75 11.45 29.99
CA GLY A 264 11.38 10.17 29.39
C GLY A 264 10.67 10.29 28.05
N VAL A 265 10.18 11.48 27.65
CA VAL A 265 9.61 11.69 26.32
C VAL A 265 10.73 11.64 25.28
N GLN A 266 10.65 10.69 24.37
CA GLN A 266 11.64 10.49 23.30
C GLN A 266 11.26 11.23 22.03
N TYR A 267 9.96 11.31 21.74
CA TYR A 267 9.42 12.01 20.59
C TYR A 267 8.01 12.51 20.88
N THR A 268 7.58 13.54 20.18
CA THR A 268 6.20 14.03 20.22
C THR A 268 5.67 14.28 18.84
N ALA A 269 4.42 13.92 18.59
CA ALA A 269 3.73 14.11 17.32
C ALA A 269 2.42 14.90 17.53
N PRO A 270 2.04 15.80 16.61
CA PRO A 270 0.71 16.42 16.63
C PRO A 270 -0.39 15.34 16.51
N ALA A 271 -1.46 15.48 17.32
CA ALA A 271 -2.59 14.54 17.32
C ALA A 271 -3.93 15.26 17.19
N GLY A 272 -3.98 16.34 16.44
CA GLY A 272 -5.11 17.23 16.25
C GLY A 272 -4.79 18.67 16.68
N ARG A 273 -5.81 19.54 16.64
CA ARG A 273 -5.62 20.98 16.85
C ARG A 273 -5.01 21.33 18.22
N ASN A 274 -5.44 20.65 19.27
CA ASN A 274 -5.02 20.91 20.65
C ASN A 274 -4.47 19.64 21.31
N ALA A 275 -4.01 18.66 20.58
CA ALA A 275 -3.52 17.39 21.10
C ALA A 275 -2.14 17.03 20.58
N MET A 276 -1.37 16.32 21.41
CA MET A 276 -0.09 15.71 21.04
C MET A 276 -0.05 14.27 21.51
N LYS A 277 0.62 13.41 20.75
CA LYS A 277 1.07 12.08 21.18
C LYS A 277 2.50 12.18 21.70
N LEU A 278 2.75 11.61 22.86
CA LEU A 278 4.07 11.51 23.49
C LEU A 278 4.53 10.06 23.39
N PHE A 279 5.61 9.83 22.70
CA PHE A 279 6.26 8.52 22.60
C PHE A 279 7.27 8.39 23.72
N ILE A 280 7.02 7.42 24.59
CA ILE A 280 7.77 7.20 25.84
C ILE A 280 7.76 5.71 26.14
N ASP A 281 8.90 5.19 26.65
CA ASP A 281 8.94 3.78 27.06
C ASP A 281 8.02 3.54 28.26
N ASP A 282 7.41 2.35 28.31
CA ASP A 282 6.44 1.94 29.35
C ASP A 282 5.30 2.95 29.49
N ALA A 283 4.69 3.34 28.35
CA ALA A 283 3.71 4.43 28.27
C ALA A 283 2.52 4.23 29.21
N ASP A 284 2.06 3.00 29.44
CA ASP A 284 0.99 2.65 30.38
C ASP A 284 1.34 3.04 31.83
N GLU A 285 2.57 2.80 32.28
CA GLU A 285 3.05 3.19 33.60
C GLU A 285 3.29 4.72 33.73
N GLN A 286 3.53 5.39 32.61
CA GLN A 286 3.86 6.82 32.58
C GLN A 286 2.64 7.75 32.54
N VAL A 287 1.42 7.25 32.32
CA VAL A 287 0.20 8.10 32.28
C VAL A 287 0.04 8.94 33.57
N LEU A 288 0.07 8.31 34.75
CA LEU A 288 -0.07 9.00 36.02
C LEU A 288 1.11 9.94 36.32
N PRO A 289 2.39 9.55 36.13
CA PRO A 289 3.52 10.48 36.19
C PRO A 289 3.39 11.71 35.29
N ILE A 290 2.94 11.56 34.06
CA ILE A 290 2.73 12.67 33.12
C ILE A 290 1.63 13.61 33.65
N ILE A 291 0.49 13.09 34.10
CA ILE A 291 -0.60 13.88 34.71
C ILE A 291 -0.06 14.71 35.90
N LYS A 292 0.73 14.08 36.79
CA LYS A 292 1.32 14.77 37.93
C LYS A 292 2.23 15.91 37.48
N ARG A 293 3.10 15.68 36.53
CA ARG A 293 4.03 16.70 36.00
C ARG A 293 3.30 17.86 35.32
N LEU A 294 2.26 17.58 34.50
CA LEU A 294 1.44 18.64 33.92
C LEU A 294 0.79 19.53 34.95
N ASN A 295 0.29 18.95 36.07
CA ASN A 295 -0.26 19.69 37.19
C ASN A 295 0.80 20.54 37.93
N GLU A 296 1.98 19.97 38.24
CA GLU A 296 3.11 20.69 38.84
C GLU A 296 3.56 21.87 37.97
N MET A 297 3.53 21.71 36.67
CA MET A 297 3.87 22.74 35.66
C MET A 297 2.72 23.76 35.48
N LYS A 298 1.55 23.55 36.13
CA LYS A 298 0.33 24.37 35.96
C LYS A 298 -0.09 24.49 34.49
N LEU A 299 0.05 23.41 33.75
CA LEU A 299 -0.40 23.32 32.34
C LEU A 299 -1.85 22.79 32.36
N PRO A 300 -2.85 23.57 31.91
CA PRO A 300 -4.22 23.11 31.87
C PRO A 300 -4.43 22.13 30.74
N PHE A 301 -4.77 20.90 31.06
CA PHE A 301 -5.11 19.84 30.11
C PHE A 301 -6.56 19.39 30.27
N GLU A 302 -7.15 18.87 29.24
CA GLU A 302 -8.51 18.32 29.21
C GLU A 302 -8.49 16.81 29.43
N GLU A 303 -7.53 16.10 28.74
CA GLU A 303 -7.45 14.64 28.74
C GLU A 303 -6.00 14.20 28.66
N VAL A 304 -5.69 13.10 29.35
CA VAL A 304 -4.46 12.33 29.17
C VAL A 304 -4.86 10.85 29.07
N SER A 305 -4.59 10.22 27.96
CA SER A 305 -4.98 8.84 27.69
C SER A 305 -3.88 8.05 27.01
N LEU A 306 -3.81 6.74 27.31
CA LEU A 306 -2.97 5.81 26.57
C LEU A 306 -3.63 5.56 25.21
N VAL A 307 -2.85 5.61 24.14
CA VAL A 307 -3.30 5.33 22.77
C VAL A 307 -2.24 4.52 22.02
N GLU A 308 -2.69 3.65 21.13
CA GLU A 308 -1.79 2.97 20.21
C GLU A 308 -1.34 3.92 19.09
N ALA A 309 -0.10 3.78 18.67
CA ALA A 309 0.42 4.46 17.50
C ALA A 309 -0.17 3.83 16.23
N ASP A 310 -0.48 4.66 15.27
CA ASP A 310 -0.86 4.25 13.93
C ASP A 310 0.34 4.34 12.95
N PHE A 311 0.11 3.93 11.70
CA PHE A 311 1.18 3.98 10.71
C PHE A 311 1.50 5.41 10.26
N PHE A 312 0.61 6.36 10.46
CA PHE A 312 0.89 7.79 10.22
C PHE A 312 1.89 8.32 11.26
N ASP A 313 1.73 7.92 12.54
CA ASP A 313 2.70 8.23 13.59
C ASP A 313 4.08 7.68 13.26
N TYR A 314 4.15 6.47 12.66
CA TYR A 314 5.41 5.87 12.24
C TYR A 314 6.21 6.81 11.33
N PHE A 315 5.55 7.42 10.34
CA PHE A 315 6.21 8.37 9.43
C PHE A 315 6.53 9.71 10.07
N GLN A 316 5.79 10.13 11.08
CA GLN A 316 6.13 11.35 11.83
C GLN A 316 7.39 11.15 12.68
N VAL A 317 7.51 9.99 13.32
CA VAL A 317 8.66 9.66 14.19
C VAL A 317 9.91 9.27 13.38
N LYS A 318 9.71 8.56 12.26
CA LYS A 318 10.78 8.14 11.34
C LYS A 318 10.56 8.77 9.96
N PRO A 319 10.77 10.08 9.80
CA PRO A 319 10.55 10.74 8.51
C PRO A 319 11.45 10.16 7.43
N TRP A 320 10.96 10.15 6.19
CA TRP A 320 11.72 9.79 5.00
C TRP A 320 13.05 10.55 4.97
N LYS A 321 14.13 9.86 4.64
CA LYS A 321 15.49 10.46 4.66
C LYS A 321 15.67 11.65 3.74
N HIS A 322 14.73 11.89 2.80
CA HIS A 322 14.81 12.95 1.81
C HIS A 322 13.44 13.64 1.57
N ASN A 323 13.05 14.51 2.47
CA ASN A 323 12.27 15.69 2.12
C ASN A 323 12.59 16.87 3.07
N PRO A 324 13.74 17.55 2.87
CA PRO A 324 14.07 18.74 3.67
C PRO A 324 13.18 19.96 3.34
N GLY A 325 12.21 19.84 2.42
CA GLY A 325 11.46 20.97 1.88
C GLY A 325 9.94 20.97 2.12
N GLU A 326 9.30 19.89 2.58
CA GLU A 326 7.84 19.85 2.67
C GLU A 326 7.25 19.67 4.08
N ILE A 327 8.06 19.43 5.11
CA ILE A 327 7.61 19.37 6.51
C ILE A 327 8.14 20.57 7.31
N GLY A 328 8.24 21.70 6.66
CA GLY A 328 8.59 23.01 7.24
C GLY A 328 7.52 24.06 6.98
N GLY A 329 6.28 23.66 6.82
CA GLY A 329 5.15 24.58 6.79
C GLY A 329 4.85 25.10 8.19
N THR A 330 5.59 26.12 8.64
CA THR A 330 5.03 27.08 9.60
C THR A 330 3.79 27.66 8.94
N ALA A 331 2.62 27.15 9.30
CA ALA A 331 1.38 27.85 9.03
C ALA A 331 1.40 29.21 9.73
N PRO A 332 0.91 30.27 9.08
CA PRO A 332 0.86 31.62 9.61
C PRO A 332 -0.05 31.75 10.85
#